data_50fa57658517399d3bab2ffc4a5a754e
#
_entry.id   50fa57658517399d3bab2ffc4a5a754e
#
_cell.length_a   1.000
_cell.length_b   1.000
_cell.length_c   1.000
_cell.angle_alpha   90.00
_cell.angle_beta   90.00
_cell.angle_gamma   90.00
#
_symmetry.space_group_name_H-M   'P 1'
#
loop_
_entity.id
_entity.type
_entity.pdbx_description
1 polymer ?
#
loop_
_entity_poly.entity_id
_entity_poly.type
_entity_poly.pdbx_seq_one_letter_code
_entity_poly.pdbx_strand_id
1 'polypeptide(L)'
;DTNIVVYEKNSETPLSAASLTKLMTMILMLESYQDQLDTISITAPGYIYDYLYGKNASTADIWKDETHTLRSLLYAMLLPSANEAAYIVADYMSGSSIDNFVAMMNDEAARIGCTGTTFTDPCGLDPGNVTTARDAYLLVRVAMGYDAFAQAAGEESYQMPASTKHDSPYTILTSDKLVSPSSNYYRSYTKGGKTGSLDDWQNFAGWHTQDGETYVSVVLHSPKTDEDPRPALTETAELMDWAFATFTVTAALDTTQPITELPIVYSSQTDTVMIYPADDMQTLLPRQGGAELTEKTFNV
;
A
#
# COMPACT_ATOMS: atom_id res chain seq x y z
N ASP A 1 -13.51 -9.62 -2.09
CA ASP A 1 -12.80 -8.76 -1.13
C ASP A 1 -13.61 -8.69 0.17
N THR A 2 -13.13 -9.35 1.25
CA THR A 2 -13.90 -9.48 2.50
C THR A 2 -13.87 -8.23 3.36
N ASN A 3 -12.87 -7.35 3.20
CA ASN A 3 -12.59 -6.17 4.04
C ASN A 3 -12.56 -6.47 5.57
N ILE A 4 -12.22 -7.71 5.94
CA ILE A 4 -12.19 -8.14 7.34
C ILE A 4 -10.88 -7.69 7.97
N VAL A 5 -10.95 -6.99 9.10
CA VAL A 5 -9.80 -6.66 9.92
C VAL A 5 -9.42 -7.89 10.76
N VAL A 6 -8.24 -8.44 10.51
CA VAL A 6 -7.73 -9.64 11.19
C VAL A 6 -7.07 -9.30 12.53
N TYR A 7 -6.37 -8.18 12.55
CA TYR A 7 -5.69 -7.64 13.71
C TYR A 7 -5.62 -6.13 13.63
N GLU A 8 -5.85 -5.46 14.75
CA GLU A 8 -5.61 -4.02 14.87
C GLU A 8 -5.12 -3.63 16.26
N LYS A 9 -4.27 -2.62 16.29
CA LYS A 9 -3.77 -1.99 17.51
C LYS A 9 -3.57 -0.51 17.24
N ASN A 10 -4.30 0.33 17.98
CA ASN A 10 -4.21 1.80 17.87
C ASN A 10 -4.39 2.30 16.42
N SER A 11 -5.26 1.65 15.65
CA SER A 11 -5.39 1.84 14.20
C SER A 11 -5.80 3.25 13.79
N GLU A 12 -6.44 4.00 14.68
CA GLU A 12 -6.90 5.38 14.45
C GLU A 12 -5.96 6.45 15.05
N THR A 13 -4.84 6.05 15.66
CA THR A 13 -3.90 7.01 16.26
C THR A 13 -3.10 7.71 15.17
N PRO A 14 -3.16 9.06 15.07
CA PRO A 14 -2.34 9.80 14.11
C PRO A 14 -0.86 9.72 14.49
N LEU A 15 -0.03 9.32 13.53
CA LEU A 15 1.42 9.19 13.68
C LEU A 15 2.10 9.81 12.46
N SER A 16 3.39 10.14 12.57
CA SER A 16 4.14 10.64 11.42
C SER A 16 4.11 9.63 10.27
N ALA A 17 3.66 10.06 9.10
CA ALA A 17 3.61 9.25 7.89
C ALA A 17 5.01 8.94 7.34
N ALA A 18 5.98 9.84 7.57
CA ALA A 18 7.27 9.80 6.89
C ALA A 18 7.06 9.55 5.38
N SER A 19 7.91 8.74 4.76
CA SER A 19 7.84 8.46 3.32
C SER A 19 6.61 7.65 2.87
N LEU A 20 5.70 7.20 3.76
CA LEU A 20 4.38 6.71 3.33
C LEU A 20 3.56 7.81 2.65
N THR A 21 3.86 9.09 2.92
CA THR A 21 3.31 10.26 2.22
C THR A 21 3.41 10.13 0.69
N LYS A 22 4.50 9.52 0.19
CA LYS A 22 4.70 9.31 -1.25
C LYS A 22 3.66 8.38 -1.89
N LEU A 23 2.92 7.58 -1.11
CA LEU A 23 1.78 6.82 -1.63
C LEU A 23 0.76 7.77 -2.25
N MET A 24 0.43 8.87 -1.57
CA MET A 24 -0.51 9.87 -2.10
C MET A 24 0.05 10.56 -3.35
N THR A 25 1.32 10.94 -3.36
CA THR A 25 1.96 11.54 -4.55
C THR A 25 1.91 10.59 -5.76
N MET A 26 2.16 9.30 -5.55
CA MET A 26 2.07 8.29 -6.60
C MET A 26 0.62 8.02 -7.04
N ILE A 27 -0.35 8.01 -6.12
CA ILE A 27 -1.78 7.86 -6.44
C ILE A 27 -2.22 8.99 -7.37
N LEU A 28 -1.97 10.25 -7.01
CA LEU A 28 -2.33 11.41 -7.84
C LEU A 28 -1.69 11.36 -9.23
N MET A 29 -0.41 10.99 -9.29
CA MET A 29 0.31 10.83 -10.55
C MET A 29 -0.30 9.73 -11.42
N LEU A 30 -0.61 8.58 -10.84
CA LEU A 30 -1.16 7.43 -11.56
C LEU A 30 -2.61 7.66 -11.98
N GLU A 31 -3.43 8.29 -11.14
CA GLU A 31 -4.79 8.65 -11.49
C GLU A 31 -4.83 9.55 -12.73
N SER A 32 -3.88 10.48 -12.84
CA SER A 32 -3.83 11.43 -13.95
C SER A 32 -3.11 10.91 -15.20
N TYR A 33 -2.09 10.04 -15.04
CA TYR A 33 -1.12 9.79 -16.11
C TYR A 33 -0.70 8.32 -16.28
N GLN A 34 -1.43 7.34 -15.73
CA GLN A 34 -1.03 5.92 -15.81
C GLN A 34 -0.77 5.42 -17.25
N ASP A 35 -1.50 5.95 -18.24
CA ASP A 35 -1.34 5.59 -19.65
C ASP A 35 -0.22 6.37 -20.36
N GLN A 36 0.45 7.28 -19.66
CA GLN A 36 1.44 8.20 -20.21
C GLN A 36 2.79 8.14 -19.48
N LEU A 37 3.03 7.12 -18.68
CA LEU A 37 4.23 7.01 -17.84
C LEU A 37 5.54 7.02 -18.60
N ASP A 38 5.54 6.52 -19.84
CA ASP A 38 6.72 6.46 -20.71
C ASP A 38 6.82 7.61 -21.72
N THR A 39 5.73 8.35 -21.90
CA THR A 39 5.66 9.44 -22.91
C THR A 39 5.86 10.81 -22.31
N ILE A 40 5.46 11.03 -21.06
CA ILE A 40 5.71 12.26 -20.34
C ILE A 40 7.09 12.20 -19.68
N SER A 41 7.92 13.19 -20.00
CA SER A 41 9.22 13.40 -19.40
C SER A 41 9.28 14.77 -18.73
N ILE A 42 9.81 14.83 -17.53
CA ILE A 42 9.86 16.02 -16.70
C ILE A 42 11.32 16.36 -16.41
N THR A 43 11.68 17.64 -16.60
CA THR A 43 12.98 18.15 -16.20
C THR A 43 12.93 18.63 -14.75
N ALA A 44 13.88 18.16 -13.92
CA ALA A 44 13.95 18.47 -12.52
C ALA A 44 14.28 19.97 -12.30
N PRO A 45 13.34 20.77 -11.75
CA PRO A 45 13.59 22.20 -11.54
C PRO A 45 14.57 22.41 -10.37
N GLY A 46 15.50 23.37 -10.54
CA GLY A 46 16.58 23.57 -9.56
C GLY A 46 16.10 23.95 -8.17
N TYR A 47 15.01 24.71 -8.06
CA TYR A 47 14.53 25.25 -6.78
C TYR A 47 13.99 24.17 -5.82
N ILE A 48 13.58 23.00 -6.32
CA ILE A 48 13.06 21.92 -5.44
C ILE A 48 14.13 21.42 -4.47
N TYR A 49 15.40 21.53 -4.85
CA TYR A 49 16.51 21.09 -4.01
C TYR A 49 16.71 21.98 -2.78
N ASP A 50 16.18 23.21 -2.77
CA ASP A 50 16.16 24.07 -1.59
C ASP A 50 15.28 23.49 -0.47
N TYR A 51 14.18 22.77 -0.82
CA TYR A 51 13.35 22.06 0.16
C TYR A 51 14.06 20.86 0.78
N LEU A 52 15.04 20.29 0.10
CA LEU A 52 15.76 19.07 0.50
C LEU A 52 17.10 19.37 1.19
N TYR A 53 17.60 20.58 1.02
CA TYR A 53 18.92 20.96 1.54
C TYR A 53 19.00 20.79 3.06
N GLY A 54 20.03 20.05 3.51
CA GLY A 54 20.30 19.81 4.92
C GLY A 54 19.35 18.85 5.65
N LYS A 55 18.43 18.17 4.92
CA LYS A 55 17.40 17.31 5.53
C LYS A 55 17.72 15.79 5.54
N ASN A 56 18.93 15.38 5.20
CA ASN A 56 19.29 13.94 5.11
C ASN A 56 18.25 13.12 4.33
N ALA A 57 17.78 13.69 3.20
CA ALA A 57 16.70 13.13 2.40
C ALA A 57 17.15 11.90 1.59
N SER A 58 16.31 10.85 1.52
CA SER A 58 16.54 9.73 0.60
C SER A 58 16.50 10.22 -0.84
N THR A 59 17.38 9.71 -1.70
CA THR A 59 17.58 10.14 -3.08
C THR A 59 17.70 8.95 -4.03
N ALA A 60 17.32 9.15 -5.28
CA ALA A 60 17.65 8.30 -6.43
C ALA A 60 18.80 8.88 -7.25
N ASP A 61 19.52 9.85 -6.72
CA ASP A 61 20.63 10.58 -7.37
C ASP A 61 20.19 11.34 -8.64
N ILE A 62 18.95 11.87 -8.62
CA ILE A 62 18.44 12.74 -9.67
C ILE A 62 18.90 14.18 -9.39
N TRP A 63 19.56 14.79 -10.37
CA TRP A 63 20.10 16.14 -10.22
C TRP A 63 19.23 17.18 -10.93
N LYS A 64 19.38 18.45 -10.55
CA LYS A 64 18.73 19.56 -11.26
C LYS A 64 19.07 19.53 -12.74
N ASP A 65 18.10 19.91 -13.56
CA ASP A 65 18.17 19.95 -15.02
C ASP A 65 18.26 18.56 -15.71
N GLU A 66 18.13 17.47 -14.97
CA GLU A 66 17.93 16.13 -15.55
C GLU A 66 16.46 15.93 -15.95
N THR A 67 16.27 15.15 -17.00
CA THR A 67 14.94 14.82 -17.52
C THR A 67 14.69 13.34 -17.39
N HIS A 68 13.58 12.99 -16.72
CA HIS A 68 13.17 11.61 -16.47
C HIS A 68 11.70 11.41 -16.84
N THR A 69 11.36 10.19 -17.30
CA THR A 69 9.97 9.80 -17.55
C THR A 69 9.21 9.68 -16.22
N LEU A 70 7.88 9.80 -16.26
CA LEU A 70 7.04 9.53 -15.08
C LEU A 70 7.25 8.13 -14.54
N ARG A 71 7.52 7.13 -15.41
CA ARG A 71 7.87 5.77 -14.97
C ARG A 71 9.15 5.76 -14.15
N SER A 72 10.21 6.41 -14.59
CA SER A 72 11.46 6.49 -13.83
C SER A 72 11.26 7.19 -12.48
N LEU A 73 10.44 8.25 -12.45
CA LEU A 73 10.11 8.96 -11.20
C LEU A 73 9.24 8.10 -10.27
N LEU A 74 8.33 7.27 -10.79
CA LEU A 74 7.57 6.29 -9.99
C LEU A 74 8.52 5.31 -9.28
N TYR A 75 9.44 4.69 -10.03
CA TYR A 75 10.43 3.79 -9.46
C TYR A 75 11.36 4.50 -8.46
N ALA A 76 11.77 5.73 -8.74
CA ALA A 76 12.59 6.52 -7.84
C ALA A 76 11.87 6.83 -6.51
N MET A 77 10.58 7.20 -6.52
CA MET A 77 9.78 7.41 -5.32
C MET A 77 9.57 6.12 -4.52
N LEU A 78 9.40 5.01 -5.21
CA LEU A 78 8.98 3.74 -4.60
C LEU A 78 10.19 2.96 -4.05
N LEU A 79 11.22 2.72 -4.84
CA LEU A 79 12.34 1.86 -4.48
C LEU A 79 13.27 2.53 -3.45
N PRO A 80 14.13 3.52 -3.80
CA PRO A 80 14.98 4.18 -2.81
C PRO A 80 14.23 5.21 -1.97
N SER A 81 12.93 5.42 -2.25
CA SER A 81 12.14 6.44 -1.55
C SER A 81 12.59 7.88 -1.83
N ALA A 82 13.03 8.18 -3.07
CA ALA A 82 13.59 9.46 -3.47
C ALA A 82 12.64 10.63 -3.18
N ASN A 83 13.13 11.62 -2.46
CA ASN A 83 12.34 12.80 -2.10
C ASN A 83 12.29 13.80 -3.26
N GLU A 84 13.40 13.97 -3.98
CA GLU A 84 13.44 14.80 -5.17
C GLU A 84 12.44 14.35 -6.25
N ALA A 85 12.28 13.05 -6.44
CA ALA A 85 11.31 12.52 -7.40
C ALA A 85 9.86 12.92 -7.05
N ALA A 86 9.51 12.91 -5.76
CA ALA A 86 8.19 13.36 -5.31
C ALA A 86 7.97 14.87 -5.54
N TYR A 87 8.98 15.70 -5.28
CA TYR A 87 8.91 17.13 -5.56
C TYR A 87 8.85 17.44 -7.07
N ILE A 88 9.60 16.71 -7.91
CA ILE A 88 9.55 16.85 -9.38
C ILE A 88 8.13 16.57 -9.89
N VAL A 89 7.51 15.49 -9.43
CA VAL A 89 6.14 15.14 -9.80
C VAL A 89 5.15 16.20 -9.29
N ALA A 90 5.29 16.61 -8.03
CA ALA A 90 4.44 17.64 -7.43
C ALA A 90 4.49 18.98 -8.18
N ASP A 91 5.69 19.43 -8.53
CA ASP A 91 5.92 20.64 -9.33
C ASP A 91 5.21 20.58 -10.68
N TYR A 92 5.39 19.48 -11.40
CA TYR A 92 4.78 19.27 -12.70
C TYR A 92 3.25 19.26 -12.64
N MET A 93 2.67 18.53 -11.68
CA MET A 93 1.22 18.36 -11.58
C MET A 93 0.49 19.64 -11.13
N SER A 94 1.13 20.48 -10.35
CA SER A 94 0.53 21.66 -9.74
C SER A 94 0.85 22.99 -10.45
N GLY A 95 1.59 22.94 -11.56
CA GLY A 95 2.03 24.12 -12.28
C GLY A 95 3.00 24.96 -11.47
N SER A 96 3.99 24.30 -10.85
CA SER A 96 5.08 24.89 -10.04
C SER A 96 4.63 25.52 -8.72
N SER A 97 3.57 24.95 -8.10
CA SER A 97 3.11 25.37 -6.77
C SER A 97 2.99 24.15 -5.84
N ILE A 98 3.97 23.96 -4.98
CA ILE A 98 3.95 22.84 -4.00
C ILE A 98 2.74 22.94 -3.07
N ASP A 99 2.35 24.15 -2.67
CA ASP A 99 1.15 24.36 -1.83
C ASP A 99 -0.13 23.89 -2.52
N ASN A 100 -0.26 24.11 -3.83
CA ASN A 100 -1.39 23.62 -4.61
C ASN A 100 -1.36 22.09 -4.69
N PHE A 101 -0.18 21.48 -4.83
CA PHE A 101 -0.07 20.03 -4.82
C PHE A 101 -0.45 19.44 -3.46
N VAL A 102 -0.03 20.04 -2.37
CA VAL A 102 -0.42 19.65 -1.01
C VAL A 102 -1.94 19.76 -0.82
N ALA A 103 -2.57 20.80 -1.35
CA ALA A 103 -4.02 20.89 -1.35
C ALA A 103 -4.67 19.72 -2.10
N MET A 104 -4.17 19.36 -3.31
CA MET A 104 -4.63 18.18 -4.05
C MET A 104 -4.47 16.89 -3.25
N MET A 105 -3.33 16.71 -2.53
CA MET A 105 -3.11 15.54 -1.68
C MET A 105 -4.16 15.42 -0.57
N ASN A 106 -4.50 16.51 0.09
CA ASN A 106 -5.49 16.53 1.18
C ASN A 106 -6.92 16.34 0.67
N ASP A 107 -7.25 16.92 -0.49
CA ASP A 107 -8.55 16.72 -1.14
C ASP A 107 -8.74 15.26 -1.53
N GLU A 108 -7.69 14.64 -2.08
CA GLU A 108 -7.70 13.23 -2.45
C GLU A 108 -7.76 12.30 -1.22
N ALA A 109 -7.05 12.63 -0.14
CA ALA A 109 -7.15 11.90 1.12
C ALA A 109 -8.59 11.89 1.64
N ALA A 110 -9.28 13.04 1.61
CA ALA A 110 -10.68 13.14 1.98
C ALA A 110 -11.58 12.30 1.05
N ARG A 111 -11.33 12.30 -0.27
CA ARG A 111 -12.07 11.49 -1.26
C ARG A 111 -11.92 9.99 -1.03
N ILE A 112 -10.73 9.54 -0.66
CA ILE A 112 -10.44 8.13 -0.32
C ILE A 112 -11.10 7.74 1.02
N GLY A 113 -11.38 8.72 1.89
CA GLY A 113 -11.95 8.49 3.22
C GLY A 113 -10.90 8.43 4.34
N CYS A 114 -9.72 9.00 4.11
CA CYS A 114 -8.66 9.12 5.11
C CYS A 114 -9.00 10.26 6.08
N THR A 115 -9.55 9.94 7.25
CA THR A 115 -10.07 10.94 8.20
C THR A 115 -9.03 11.40 9.24
N GLY A 116 -7.96 10.64 9.43
CA GLY A 116 -6.86 10.93 10.36
C GLY A 116 -5.54 11.31 9.65
N THR A 117 -5.60 11.63 8.34
CA THR A 117 -4.43 11.93 7.53
C THR A 117 -4.38 13.41 7.16
N THR A 118 -3.19 14.00 7.25
CA THR A 118 -2.90 15.36 6.77
C THR A 118 -1.54 15.34 6.08
N PHE A 119 -1.45 15.99 4.93
CA PHE A 119 -0.21 16.17 4.20
C PHE A 119 0.23 17.65 4.22
N THR A 120 1.53 17.88 4.35
CA THR A 120 2.16 19.20 4.37
C THR A 120 3.32 19.34 3.38
N ASP A 121 3.79 18.22 2.83
CA ASP A 121 4.74 18.17 1.72
C ASP A 121 4.50 16.90 0.86
N PRO A 122 5.06 16.79 -0.36
CA PRO A 122 4.81 15.64 -1.23
C PRO A 122 5.59 14.37 -0.89
N CYS A 123 6.52 14.40 0.07
CA CYS A 123 7.49 13.31 0.28
C CYS A 123 7.57 12.76 1.71
N GLY A 124 7.05 13.49 2.71
CA GLY A 124 7.04 13.06 4.11
C GLY A 124 8.26 13.51 4.93
N LEU A 125 8.93 14.59 4.53
CA LEU A 125 10.03 15.19 5.30
C LEU A 125 9.54 16.18 6.37
N ASP A 126 8.41 16.83 6.14
CA ASP A 126 7.81 17.72 7.10
C ASP A 126 7.07 16.90 8.19
N PRO A 127 7.30 17.20 9.49
CA PRO A 127 6.64 16.48 10.58
C PRO A 127 5.12 16.66 10.63
N GLY A 128 4.57 17.63 9.91
CA GLY A 128 3.13 17.81 9.73
C GLY A 128 2.46 16.73 8.88
N ASN A 129 3.23 15.92 8.14
CA ASN A 129 2.67 14.75 7.45
C ASN A 129 2.31 13.67 8.48
N VAL A 130 1.03 13.50 8.74
CA VAL A 130 0.50 12.50 9.67
C VAL A 130 -0.49 11.59 8.97
N THR A 131 -0.57 10.35 9.44
CA THR A 131 -1.54 9.35 9.00
C THR A 131 -1.89 8.39 10.12
N THR A 132 -2.93 7.59 9.94
CA THR A 132 -3.26 6.47 10.83
C THR A 132 -3.00 5.14 10.14
N ALA A 133 -2.91 4.03 10.87
CA ALA A 133 -2.75 2.72 10.24
C ALA A 133 -3.95 2.38 9.34
N ARG A 134 -5.15 2.79 9.75
CA ARG A 134 -6.37 2.63 8.94
C ARG A 134 -6.32 3.42 7.64
N ASP A 135 -5.90 4.67 7.68
CA ASP A 135 -5.79 5.50 6.48
C ASP A 135 -4.68 5.03 5.55
N ALA A 136 -3.52 4.64 6.11
CA ALA A 136 -2.44 4.07 5.32
C ALA A 136 -2.86 2.77 4.61
N TYR A 137 -3.72 1.94 5.24
CA TYR A 137 -4.37 0.81 4.58
C TYR A 137 -5.19 1.26 3.35
N LEU A 138 -6.00 2.33 3.48
CA LEU A 138 -6.79 2.85 2.36
C LEU A 138 -5.89 3.33 1.22
N LEU A 139 -4.79 4.02 1.54
CA LEU A 139 -3.82 4.48 0.55
C LEU A 139 -3.16 3.30 -0.20
N VAL A 140 -2.70 2.27 0.51
CA VAL A 140 -2.12 1.08 -0.13
C VAL A 140 -3.14 0.37 -1.01
N ARG A 141 -4.38 0.23 -0.52
CA ARG A 141 -5.47 -0.43 -1.26
C ARG A 141 -5.79 0.29 -2.58
N VAL A 142 -5.76 1.63 -2.59
CA VAL A 142 -5.91 2.42 -3.82
C VAL A 142 -4.68 2.25 -4.71
N ALA A 143 -3.47 2.40 -4.17
CA ALA A 143 -2.23 2.36 -4.92
C ALA A 143 -2.02 1.00 -5.61
N MET A 144 -2.25 -0.13 -4.91
CA MET A 144 -2.09 -1.47 -5.46
C MET A 144 -3.08 -1.81 -6.59
N GLY A 145 -4.13 -1.01 -6.76
CA GLY A 145 -5.07 -1.12 -7.87
C GLY A 145 -4.51 -0.60 -9.21
N TYR A 146 -3.40 0.14 -9.19
CA TYR A 146 -2.70 0.56 -10.40
C TYR A 146 -1.63 -0.45 -10.78
N ASP A 147 -1.73 -1.08 -11.95
CA ASP A 147 -0.80 -2.11 -12.42
C ASP A 147 0.66 -1.64 -12.39
N ALA A 148 0.93 -0.39 -12.79
CA ALA A 148 2.27 0.18 -12.77
C ALA A 148 2.87 0.28 -11.36
N PHE A 149 2.04 0.62 -10.35
CA PHE A 149 2.46 0.64 -8.95
C PHE A 149 2.70 -0.77 -8.45
N ALA A 150 1.76 -1.68 -8.69
CA ALA A 150 1.84 -3.06 -8.23
C ALA A 150 3.09 -3.77 -8.80
N GLN A 151 3.39 -3.55 -10.08
CA GLN A 151 4.61 -4.05 -10.71
C GLN A 151 5.85 -3.46 -10.05
N ALA A 152 5.95 -2.13 -9.97
CA ALA A 152 7.13 -1.45 -9.45
C ALA A 152 7.41 -1.80 -7.98
N ALA A 153 6.37 -1.97 -7.15
CA ALA A 153 6.50 -2.30 -5.74
C ALA A 153 7.09 -3.70 -5.47
N GLY A 154 6.92 -4.63 -6.41
CA GLY A 154 7.48 -5.99 -6.34
C GLY A 154 8.93 -6.10 -6.82
N GLU A 155 9.48 -5.05 -7.42
CA GLU A 155 10.83 -5.09 -8.00
C GLU A 155 11.91 -4.81 -6.96
N GLU A 156 13.01 -5.60 -7.01
CA GLU A 156 14.19 -5.39 -6.16
C GLU A 156 15.02 -4.19 -6.61
N SER A 157 15.02 -3.91 -7.92
CA SER A 157 15.84 -2.87 -8.52
C SER A 157 15.22 -2.32 -9.81
N TYR A 158 15.66 -1.14 -10.20
CA TYR A 158 15.31 -0.52 -11.47
C TYR A 158 16.52 0.15 -12.10
N GLN A 159 16.66 0.02 -13.42
CA GLN A 159 17.69 0.68 -14.22
C GLN A 159 17.24 2.09 -14.59
N MET A 160 17.71 3.09 -13.88
CA MET A 160 17.56 4.48 -14.28
C MET A 160 18.30 4.72 -15.60
N PRO A 161 17.67 5.38 -16.59
CA PRO A 161 18.32 5.66 -17.86
C PRO A 161 19.48 6.64 -17.70
N ALA A 162 20.42 6.64 -18.67
CA ALA A 162 21.41 7.71 -18.78
C ALA A 162 20.71 9.05 -18.97
N SER A 163 21.34 10.11 -18.48
CA SER A 163 20.80 11.47 -18.47
C SER A 163 21.90 12.51 -18.78
N THR A 164 21.59 13.78 -18.64
CA THR A 164 22.58 14.85 -18.81
C THR A 164 23.67 14.90 -17.74
N LYS A 165 23.47 14.18 -16.60
CA LYS A 165 24.41 14.13 -15.47
C LYS A 165 24.96 12.71 -15.22
N HIS A 166 24.33 11.70 -15.78
CA HIS A 166 24.74 10.30 -15.71
C HIS A 166 25.04 9.80 -17.12
N ASP A 167 26.33 9.66 -17.48
CA ASP A 167 26.78 9.24 -18.81
C ASP A 167 26.32 7.81 -19.16
N SER A 168 25.91 7.01 -18.19
CA SER A 168 25.44 5.64 -18.35
C SER A 168 24.24 5.32 -17.42
N PRO A 169 23.40 4.33 -17.78
CA PRO A 169 22.37 3.84 -16.88
C PRO A 169 22.94 3.39 -15.56
N TYR A 170 22.20 3.62 -14.46
CA TYR A 170 22.58 3.23 -13.11
C TYR A 170 21.41 2.55 -12.38
N THR A 171 21.72 1.70 -11.40
CA THR A 171 20.73 0.89 -10.70
C THR A 171 20.32 1.54 -9.39
N ILE A 172 19.01 1.70 -9.18
CA ILE A 172 18.43 2.02 -7.88
C ILE A 172 17.84 0.75 -7.26
N LEU A 173 17.90 0.65 -5.92
CA LEU A 173 17.50 -0.55 -5.18
C LEU A 173 16.33 -0.24 -4.26
N THR A 174 15.48 -1.25 -4.03
CA THR A 174 14.35 -1.13 -3.12
C THR A 174 14.78 -1.03 -1.66
N SER A 175 14.09 -0.17 -0.92
CA SER A 175 14.12 -0.10 0.55
C SER A 175 13.25 -1.17 1.22
N ASP A 176 12.26 -1.72 0.49
CA ASP A 176 11.45 -2.86 0.93
C ASP A 176 12.24 -4.16 0.82
N LYS A 177 12.80 -4.62 1.93
CA LYS A 177 13.58 -5.85 1.98
C LYS A 177 12.74 -7.12 2.09
N LEU A 178 11.41 -7.00 2.22
CA LEU A 178 10.50 -8.15 2.17
C LEU A 178 10.39 -8.74 0.75
N VAL A 179 10.63 -7.94 -0.30
CA VAL A 179 10.61 -8.40 -1.69
C VAL A 179 12.00 -8.78 -2.23
N SER A 180 13.09 -8.57 -1.46
CA SER A 180 14.47 -8.88 -1.88
C SER A 180 14.87 -10.31 -1.49
N PRO A 181 15.03 -11.26 -2.44
CA PRO A 181 15.34 -12.66 -2.12
C PRO A 181 16.66 -12.87 -1.35
N SER A 182 17.59 -11.94 -1.46
CA SER A 182 18.86 -11.97 -0.75
C SER A 182 18.79 -11.46 0.68
N SER A 183 17.64 -10.91 1.10
CA SER A 183 17.43 -10.31 2.42
C SER A 183 16.96 -11.32 3.46
N ASN A 184 17.39 -11.15 4.72
CA ASN A 184 16.86 -11.92 5.87
C ASN A 184 15.38 -11.62 6.16
N TYR A 185 14.85 -10.48 5.69
CA TYR A 185 13.45 -10.11 5.83
C TYR A 185 12.55 -10.73 4.76
N TYR A 186 13.13 -11.30 3.70
CA TYR A 186 12.39 -11.80 2.52
C TYR A 186 11.20 -12.70 2.89
N ARG A 187 10.08 -12.42 2.23
CA ARG A 187 8.88 -13.28 2.28
C ARG A 187 8.31 -13.44 0.87
N SER A 188 8.31 -14.65 0.35
CA SER A 188 7.85 -14.97 -1.02
C SER A 188 6.40 -14.58 -1.29
N TYR A 189 5.58 -14.46 -0.25
CA TYR A 189 4.20 -14.00 -0.34
C TYR A 189 4.07 -12.48 -0.42
N THR A 190 5.10 -11.68 -0.08
CA THR A 190 5.06 -10.22 -0.21
C THR A 190 5.07 -9.82 -1.68
N LYS A 191 4.12 -8.99 -2.07
CA LYS A 191 3.97 -8.50 -3.45
C LYS A 191 4.48 -7.08 -3.62
N GLY A 192 4.62 -6.35 -2.54
CA GLY A 192 5.19 -5.02 -2.51
C GLY A 192 4.64 -4.16 -1.40
N GLY A 193 5.24 -2.97 -1.27
CA GLY A 193 4.85 -2.00 -0.26
C GLY A 193 5.69 -0.74 -0.32
N LYS A 194 5.46 0.12 0.67
CA LYS A 194 6.23 1.35 0.85
C LYS A 194 6.77 1.42 2.27
N THR A 195 8.07 1.68 2.38
CA THR A 195 8.73 1.97 3.65
C THR A 195 8.64 3.46 3.99
N GLY A 196 8.57 3.78 5.28
CA GLY A 196 8.80 5.11 5.83
C GLY A 196 9.88 5.02 6.91
N SER A 197 10.83 5.94 6.93
CA SER A 197 11.89 5.97 7.93
C SER A 197 12.02 7.35 8.55
N LEU A 198 12.10 7.37 9.85
CA LEU A 198 12.52 8.47 10.71
C LEU A 198 13.78 8.02 11.42
N ASP A 199 14.46 8.92 12.17
CA ASP A 199 15.71 8.56 12.84
C ASP A 199 15.53 7.34 13.75
N ASP A 200 14.54 7.37 14.66
CA ASP A 200 14.31 6.34 15.66
C ASP A 200 13.20 5.34 15.31
N TRP A 201 12.50 5.52 14.19
CA TRP A 201 11.29 4.78 13.87
C TRP A 201 11.27 4.32 12.41
N GLN A 202 10.53 3.24 12.19
CA GLN A 202 10.24 2.76 10.85
C GLN A 202 8.74 2.53 10.66
N ASN A 203 8.24 2.84 9.47
CA ASN A 203 6.91 2.53 8.98
C ASN A 203 7.00 1.55 7.82
N PHE A 204 5.99 0.72 7.66
CA PHE A 204 5.75 -0.07 6.46
C PHE A 204 4.25 -0.16 6.18
N ALA A 205 3.88 -0.10 4.91
CA ALA A 205 2.53 -0.40 4.43
C ALA A 205 2.63 -1.14 3.10
N GLY A 206 2.03 -2.33 2.99
CA GLY A 206 2.15 -3.19 1.81
C GLY A 206 1.12 -4.30 1.77
N TRP A 207 1.20 -5.16 0.74
CA TRP A 207 0.29 -6.27 0.56
C TRP A 207 1.01 -7.59 0.28
N HIS A 208 0.35 -8.66 0.64
CA HIS A 208 0.92 -10.00 0.68
C HIS A 208 -0.11 -10.99 0.14
N THR A 209 0.30 -11.87 -0.75
CA THR A 209 -0.60 -12.86 -1.37
C THR A 209 0.01 -14.25 -1.32
N GLN A 210 -0.74 -15.19 -0.76
CA GLN A 210 -0.40 -16.61 -0.71
C GLN A 210 -1.67 -17.43 -0.91
N ASP A 211 -1.59 -18.48 -1.72
CA ASP A 211 -2.69 -19.43 -1.98
C ASP A 211 -4.02 -18.76 -2.40
N GLY A 212 -3.94 -17.60 -3.10
CA GLY A 212 -5.10 -16.83 -3.55
C GLY A 212 -5.68 -15.88 -2.51
N GLU A 213 -5.18 -15.89 -1.28
CA GLU A 213 -5.57 -14.97 -0.21
C GLU A 213 -4.65 -13.76 -0.19
N THR A 214 -5.21 -12.56 -0.05
CA THR A 214 -4.44 -11.31 0.01
C THR A 214 -4.73 -10.57 1.31
N TYR A 215 -3.67 -10.24 2.03
CA TYR A 215 -3.69 -9.36 3.20
C TYR A 215 -2.95 -8.07 2.92
N VAL A 216 -3.44 -6.98 3.51
CA VAL A 216 -2.73 -5.71 3.58
C VAL A 216 -2.25 -5.51 5.01
N SER A 217 -0.98 -5.16 5.18
CA SER A 217 -0.40 -4.84 6.47
C SER A 217 0.02 -3.39 6.56
N VAL A 218 -0.14 -2.80 7.74
CA VAL A 218 0.39 -1.48 8.08
C VAL A 218 1.03 -1.55 9.47
N VAL A 219 2.29 -1.16 9.54
CA VAL A 219 3.05 -1.01 10.78
C VAL A 219 3.57 0.41 10.82
N LEU A 220 3.19 1.16 11.85
CA LEU A 220 3.61 2.55 12.05
C LEU A 220 4.41 2.70 13.35
N HIS A 221 5.46 3.54 13.30
CA HIS A 221 6.30 3.90 14.43
C HIS A 221 6.91 2.69 15.17
N SER A 222 7.34 1.67 14.42
CA SER A 222 8.11 0.58 14.99
C SER A 222 9.51 1.07 15.38
N PRO A 223 9.94 0.93 16.66
CA PRO A 223 11.18 1.51 17.16
C PRO A 223 12.40 0.75 16.64
N LYS A 224 13.35 1.47 16.03
CA LYS A 224 14.62 0.91 15.59
C LYS A 224 15.52 0.60 16.78
N THR A 225 16.23 -0.52 16.70
CA THR A 225 17.28 -0.90 17.65
C THR A 225 18.57 -1.23 16.90
N ASP A 226 19.68 -1.38 17.62
CA ASP A 226 20.96 -1.80 17.03
C ASP A 226 20.86 -3.26 16.49
N GLU A 227 20.03 -4.10 17.11
CA GLU A 227 19.79 -5.49 16.71
C GLU A 227 18.82 -5.57 15.52
N ASP A 228 17.84 -4.69 15.45
CA ASP A 228 16.88 -4.62 14.35
C ASP A 228 16.72 -3.19 13.83
N PRO A 229 17.47 -2.82 12.78
CA PRO A 229 17.37 -1.51 12.14
C PRO A 229 16.13 -1.36 11.24
N ARG A 230 15.35 -2.44 11.03
CA ARG A 230 14.17 -2.48 10.16
C ARG A 230 12.96 -3.16 10.83
N PRO A 231 12.58 -2.74 12.04
CA PRO A 231 11.63 -3.47 12.86
C PRO A 231 10.22 -3.52 12.25
N ALA A 232 9.81 -2.52 11.46
CA ALA A 232 8.53 -2.57 10.77
C ALA A 232 8.45 -3.71 9.75
N LEU A 233 9.58 -4.13 9.15
CA LEU A 233 9.63 -5.28 8.25
C LEU A 233 9.58 -6.60 9.02
N THR A 234 10.26 -6.67 10.17
CA THR A 234 10.21 -7.81 11.10
C THR A 234 8.78 -8.04 11.60
N GLU A 235 8.16 -7.00 12.16
CA GLU A 235 6.78 -7.07 12.66
C GLU A 235 5.78 -7.42 11.55
N THR A 236 5.96 -6.85 10.36
CA THR A 236 5.13 -7.21 9.19
C THR A 236 5.26 -8.69 8.84
N ALA A 237 6.50 -9.22 8.79
CA ALA A 237 6.73 -10.62 8.49
C ALA A 237 6.07 -11.54 9.53
N GLU A 238 6.22 -11.23 10.82
CA GLU A 238 5.60 -11.99 11.92
C GLU A 238 4.08 -11.96 11.86
N LEU A 239 3.48 -10.79 11.62
CA LEU A 239 2.03 -10.64 11.47
C LEU A 239 1.50 -11.44 10.28
N MET A 240 2.19 -11.42 9.14
CA MET A 240 1.75 -12.13 7.94
C MET A 240 1.99 -13.63 8.05
N ASP A 241 3.12 -14.08 8.61
CA ASP A 241 3.36 -15.49 8.92
C ASP A 241 2.25 -16.04 9.82
N TRP A 242 1.84 -15.27 10.86
CA TRP A 242 0.72 -15.62 11.71
C TRP A 242 -0.63 -15.62 10.98
N ALA A 243 -0.93 -14.58 10.19
CA ALA A 243 -2.21 -14.46 9.50
C ALA A 243 -2.43 -15.61 8.51
N PHE A 244 -1.44 -15.90 7.65
CA PHE A 244 -1.53 -17.01 6.70
C PHE A 244 -1.56 -18.40 7.37
N ALA A 245 -0.91 -18.56 8.53
CA ALA A 245 -0.98 -19.81 9.29
C ALA A 245 -2.31 -20.02 10.01
N THR A 246 -2.98 -18.93 10.40
CA THR A 246 -4.14 -18.99 11.30
C THR A 246 -5.47 -18.96 10.56
N PHE A 247 -5.58 -18.18 9.48
CA PHE A 247 -6.85 -17.92 8.82
C PHE A 247 -6.88 -18.45 7.38
N THR A 248 -8.08 -18.63 6.87
CA THR A 248 -8.35 -18.93 5.47
C THR A 248 -9.70 -18.36 5.04
N VAL A 249 -9.77 -17.95 3.78
CA VAL A 249 -11.05 -17.57 3.17
C VAL A 249 -11.80 -18.82 2.80
N THR A 250 -13.04 -18.96 3.27
CA THR A 250 -13.89 -20.11 3.00
C THR A 250 -15.30 -19.68 2.66
N ALA A 251 -16.04 -20.55 1.96
CA ALA A 251 -17.43 -20.30 1.65
C ALA A 251 -18.28 -20.43 2.92
N ALA A 252 -18.87 -19.32 3.36
CA ALA A 252 -19.88 -19.31 4.42
C ALA A 252 -21.26 -19.71 3.88
N LEU A 253 -21.57 -19.28 2.66
CA LEU A 253 -22.75 -19.68 1.89
C LEU A 253 -22.31 -20.11 0.50
N ASP A 254 -22.93 -21.20 0.01
CA ASP A 254 -22.69 -21.78 -1.31
C ASP A 254 -24.07 -22.01 -1.96
N THR A 255 -24.32 -21.40 -3.09
CA THR A 255 -25.60 -21.50 -3.85
C THR A 255 -25.96 -22.91 -4.24
N THR A 256 -25.01 -23.84 -4.23
CA THR A 256 -25.22 -25.26 -4.52
C THR A 256 -25.63 -26.10 -3.30
N GLN A 257 -25.46 -25.52 -2.09
CA GLN A 257 -25.75 -26.23 -0.83
C GLN A 257 -27.02 -25.67 -0.19
N PRO A 258 -27.98 -26.55 0.22
CA PRO A 258 -29.17 -26.08 0.91
C PRO A 258 -28.83 -25.53 2.29
N ILE A 259 -29.45 -24.43 2.65
CA ILE A 259 -29.34 -23.82 3.96
C ILE A 259 -30.21 -24.49 4.99
N THR A 260 -31.46 -24.79 4.61
CA THR A 260 -32.49 -25.38 5.45
C THR A 260 -33.60 -25.98 4.60
N GLU A 261 -34.46 -26.76 5.25
CA GLU A 261 -35.69 -27.30 4.67
C GLU A 261 -36.88 -26.70 5.43
N LEU A 262 -37.85 -26.15 4.69
CA LEU A 262 -39.02 -25.54 5.27
C LEU A 262 -40.27 -26.36 4.89
N PRO A 263 -41.26 -26.53 5.81
CA PRO A 263 -42.52 -27.15 5.51
C PRO A 263 -43.39 -26.31 4.57
N ILE A 264 -44.03 -26.92 3.62
CA ILE A 264 -45.00 -26.28 2.73
C ILE A 264 -46.40 -26.66 3.13
N VAL A 265 -47.28 -25.67 3.27
CA VAL A 265 -48.68 -25.85 3.56
C VAL A 265 -49.47 -25.78 2.25
N TYR A 266 -50.41 -26.72 2.04
CA TYR A 266 -51.28 -26.82 0.85
C TYR A 266 -50.57 -27.21 -0.46
N SER A 267 -49.45 -27.89 -0.42
CA SER A 267 -48.83 -28.50 -1.59
C SER A 267 -49.42 -29.93 -1.81
N SER A 268 -49.64 -30.29 -3.07
CA SER A 268 -50.07 -31.63 -3.45
C SER A 268 -48.92 -32.53 -3.93
N GLN A 269 -47.70 -32.01 -3.99
CA GLN A 269 -46.54 -32.73 -4.56
C GLN A 269 -45.44 -33.01 -3.55
N THR A 270 -45.23 -32.11 -2.56
CA THR A 270 -44.19 -32.24 -1.54
C THR A 270 -44.61 -31.54 -0.25
N ASP A 271 -44.17 -32.04 0.88
CA ASP A 271 -44.45 -31.46 2.20
C ASP A 271 -43.41 -30.43 2.61
N THR A 272 -42.29 -30.33 1.88
CA THR A 272 -41.17 -29.46 2.21
C THR A 272 -40.50 -28.85 0.97
N VAL A 273 -39.78 -27.76 1.15
CA VAL A 273 -38.93 -27.10 0.14
C VAL A 273 -37.55 -26.83 0.69
N MET A 274 -36.54 -27.14 -0.10
CA MET A 274 -35.14 -26.79 0.20
C MET A 274 -34.90 -25.33 -0.14
N ILE A 275 -34.31 -24.62 0.78
CA ILE A 275 -33.90 -23.19 0.62
C ILE A 275 -32.41 -23.15 0.37
N TYR A 276 -32.02 -22.46 -0.68
CA TYR A 276 -30.65 -22.22 -1.07
C TYR A 276 -30.28 -20.73 -0.91
N PRO A 277 -28.98 -20.37 -0.68
CA PRO A 277 -28.55 -18.98 -0.74
C PRO A 277 -28.84 -18.41 -2.14
N ALA A 278 -29.17 -17.12 -2.20
CA ALA A 278 -29.30 -16.43 -3.47
C ALA A 278 -27.92 -16.16 -4.12
N ASP A 279 -26.90 -15.91 -3.28
CA ASP A 279 -25.54 -15.64 -3.70
C ASP A 279 -24.53 -16.42 -2.84
N ASP A 280 -23.37 -16.72 -3.41
CA ASP A 280 -22.22 -17.24 -2.66
C ASP A 280 -21.68 -16.17 -1.73
N MET A 281 -21.29 -16.56 -0.52
CA MET A 281 -20.68 -15.67 0.45
C MET A 281 -19.38 -16.29 0.96
N GLN A 282 -18.28 -15.55 0.84
CA GLN A 282 -17.00 -15.91 1.42
C GLN A 282 -16.76 -15.14 2.71
N THR A 283 -16.13 -15.78 3.67
CA THR A 283 -15.69 -15.15 4.92
C THR A 283 -14.34 -15.69 5.36
N LEU A 284 -13.67 -14.97 6.23
CA LEU A 284 -12.41 -15.38 6.83
C LEU A 284 -12.68 -16.17 8.11
N LEU A 285 -12.19 -17.41 8.18
CA LEU A 285 -12.31 -18.24 9.37
C LEU A 285 -10.94 -18.80 9.79
N PRO A 286 -10.75 -19.12 11.10
CA PRO A 286 -9.59 -19.88 11.53
C PRO A 286 -9.48 -21.22 10.78
N ARG A 287 -8.27 -21.60 10.37
CA ARG A 287 -7.99 -22.88 9.69
C ARG A 287 -8.34 -24.09 10.56
N GLN A 288 -8.23 -23.94 11.90
CA GLN A 288 -8.62 -24.97 12.86
C GLN A 288 -9.85 -24.52 13.63
N GLY A 289 -10.88 -25.37 13.68
CA GLY A 289 -12.14 -25.09 14.40
C GLY A 289 -13.06 -24.06 13.76
N GLY A 290 -12.72 -23.54 12.57
CA GLY A 290 -13.49 -22.48 11.92
C GLY A 290 -14.93 -22.89 11.60
N ALA A 291 -15.16 -24.16 11.25
CA ALA A 291 -16.51 -24.68 10.96
C ALA A 291 -17.41 -24.71 12.21
N GLU A 292 -16.83 -24.82 13.40
CA GLU A 292 -17.57 -24.82 14.68
C GLU A 292 -17.96 -23.41 15.13
N LEU A 293 -17.36 -22.35 14.54
CA LEU A 293 -17.60 -20.95 14.89
C LEU A 293 -18.73 -20.32 14.05
N THR A 294 -19.29 -21.05 13.07
CA THR A 294 -20.37 -20.53 12.23
C THR A 294 -21.72 -20.96 12.79
N GLU A 295 -22.40 -20.06 13.51
CA GLU A 295 -23.81 -20.19 13.82
C GLU A 295 -24.64 -19.56 12.69
N LYS A 296 -25.53 -20.36 12.08
CA LYS A 296 -26.46 -19.89 11.05
C LYS A 296 -27.82 -19.66 11.68
N THR A 297 -28.21 -18.39 11.82
CA THR A 297 -29.55 -18.03 12.33
C THR A 297 -30.41 -17.57 11.16
N PHE A 298 -31.57 -18.22 10.94
CA PHE A 298 -32.51 -17.83 9.91
C PHE A 298 -33.75 -17.22 10.56
N ASN A 299 -34.13 -16.01 10.15
CA ASN A 299 -35.41 -15.40 10.48
C ASN A 299 -36.38 -15.71 9.33
N VAL A 300 -37.38 -16.55 9.62
CA VAL A 300 -38.45 -16.92 8.69
C VAL A 300 -39.68 -16.04 8.92
#